data_f792a5775d8115bf82fd5b8efb93c94d
#
_entry.id   f792a5775d8115bf82fd5b8efb93c94d
#
_cell.length_a   1.000
_cell.length_b   1.000
_cell.length_c   1.000
_cell.angle_alpha   90.00
_cell.angle_beta   90.00
_cell.angle_gamma   90.00
#
_symmetry.space_group_name_H-M   'P 1'
#
loop_
_entity.id
_entity.type
_entity.pdbx_description
1 polymer ?
#
loop_
_entity_poly.entity_id
_entity_poly.type
_entity_poly.pdbx_seq_one_letter_code
_entity_poly.pdbx_strand_id
1 'polypeptide(L)'
;MIKYFQNRFALTEKGAKDLRQGIIFSTLLNLVLMLPPTYLFFFLMEYLDNMPMNAPHKLWFYLLMAAGLMVVMLVVIRRQYDSTYTTVYNESAQRRISLAEKLRRLPLAFFGERNLSDLTATIMEDCTQLETTFSHAIPQLFASVVSIVIIAAGMFCYDWRLAIAVFWVVPFALVVLLVSRNRMDKAFTHVYHIKRGVSEQIQEGLECVQEIKSYNGEDEYNQRFDQRLKTLEKELVAGELLTGAFVNISAVLLKLGMPTVIVVGAWMLQRGDVSVFVYLAFLLVSAMVYNPILEVCNHLAILTFLDVRIKRMKEMEAMPIQTGNTKVEVSNYDIEFHNVSFSYETDKQVLHNVSFTARQGEITALVGPSGGGKSTTAKLAARFWDINSGKITLGGHDISGIEPEALLKNYAVVFQDVMLFNASVADNIRIGKRDATDEEVRHVARLAQCDDFINRMPQGYDTVIGENGETLSGGERQRISIARALLKDAPVILLDEATASLDAENETKIQAGISELVQGKTVIIIAHRMRTVLGADHIIVLSGGTVVEQGAPDELMAHNGTFAQMVRLQQETTSTNISSETETKIKTETK
;
A
#
# COMPACT_ATOMS: atom_id res chain seq x y z
N MET A 1 27.74 10.50 -7.16
CA MET A 1 27.01 10.55 -5.88
C MET A 1 25.50 10.62 -6.08
N ILE A 2 24.95 11.62 -6.81
CA ILE A 2 23.49 11.75 -7.03
C ILE A 2 22.90 10.50 -7.69
N LYS A 3 23.44 10.04 -8.82
CA LYS A 3 22.99 8.78 -9.47
C LYS A 3 23.08 7.55 -8.57
N TYR A 4 24.08 7.48 -7.69
CA TYR A 4 24.18 6.41 -6.70
C TYR A 4 23.03 6.45 -5.71
N PHE A 5 22.69 7.64 -5.18
CA PHE A 5 21.57 7.78 -4.25
C PHE A 5 20.22 7.51 -4.91
N GLN A 6 20.02 7.93 -6.16
CA GLN A 6 18.81 7.59 -6.93
C GLN A 6 18.64 6.07 -7.05
N ASN A 7 19.69 5.37 -7.52
CA ASN A 7 19.59 3.94 -7.76
C ASN A 7 19.53 3.12 -6.48
N ARG A 8 20.31 3.50 -5.45
CA ARG A 8 20.40 2.76 -4.18
C ARG A 8 19.15 2.93 -3.33
N PHE A 9 18.61 4.15 -3.29
CA PHE A 9 17.53 4.53 -2.39
C PHE A 9 16.20 4.85 -3.10
N ALA A 10 16.11 4.63 -4.39
CA ALA A 10 14.93 4.92 -5.21
C ALA A 10 14.42 6.37 -5.03
N LEU A 11 15.34 7.35 -4.92
CA LEU A 11 15.00 8.75 -4.76
C LEU A 11 14.80 9.43 -6.10
N THR A 12 13.97 10.50 -6.12
CA THR A 12 13.94 11.41 -7.26
C THR A 12 15.28 12.14 -7.41
N GLU A 13 15.51 12.78 -8.55
CA GLU A 13 16.74 13.60 -8.73
C GLU A 13 16.81 14.72 -7.68
N LYS A 14 15.67 15.33 -7.38
CA LYS A 14 15.56 16.36 -6.34
C LYS A 14 15.86 15.78 -4.96
N GLY A 15 15.21 14.68 -4.59
CA GLY A 15 15.45 14.02 -3.30
C GLY A 15 16.90 13.57 -3.11
N ALA A 16 17.58 13.13 -4.18
CA ALA A 16 19.01 12.79 -4.11
C ALA A 16 19.92 14.03 -3.94
N LYS A 17 19.55 15.19 -4.51
CA LYS A 17 20.24 16.47 -4.27
C LYS A 17 20.02 16.95 -2.83
N ASP A 18 18.81 16.86 -2.34
CA ASP A 18 18.43 17.25 -0.99
C ASP A 18 19.14 16.38 0.06
N LEU A 19 19.18 15.06 -0.15
CA LEU A 19 19.95 14.14 0.71
C LEU A 19 21.44 14.52 0.76
N ARG A 20 22.05 14.86 -0.37
CA ARG A 20 23.43 15.33 -0.40
C ARG A 20 23.63 16.60 0.43
N GLN A 21 22.71 17.56 0.33
CA GLN A 21 22.75 18.79 1.15
C GLN A 21 22.58 18.46 2.64
N GLY A 22 21.63 17.57 2.96
CA GLY A 22 21.43 17.08 4.31
C GLY A 22 22.70 16.48 4.91
N ILE A 23 23.43 15.64 4.16
CA ILE A 23 24.72 15.06 4.58
C ILE A 23 25.75 16.17 4.84
N ILE A 24 25.86 17.16 3.96
CA ILE A 24 26.82 18.27 4.10
C ILE A 24 26.52 19.08 5.38
N PHE A 25 25.27 19.49 5.58
CA PHE A 25 24.91 20.29 6.74
C PHE A 25 24.96 19.47 8.05
N SER A 26 24.63 18.18 8.03
CA SER A 26 24.81 17.28 9.20
C SER A 26 26.29 17.09 9.52
N THR A 27 27.17 16.96 8.51
CA THR A 27 28.63 16.92 8.71
C THR A 27 29.13 18.23 9.32
N LEU A 28 28.68 19.36 8.79
CA LEU A 28 29.04 20.67 9.31
C LEU A 28 28.56 20.84 10.76
N LEU A 29 27.36 20.37 11.07
CA LEU A 29 26.81 20.39 12.43
C LEU A 29 27.68 19.55 13.39
N ASN A 30 28.06 18.32 13.01
CA ASN A 30 28.94 17.47 13.82
C ASN A 30 30.28 18.13 14.13
N LEU A 31 30.86 18.88 13.17
CA LEU A 31 32.10 19.62 13.36
C LEU A 31 31.90 20.86 14.23
N VAL A 32 30.81 21.60 14.01
CA VAL A 32 30.50 22.82 14.77
C VAL A 32 30.17 22.49 16.23
N LEU A 33 29.54 21.35 16.52
CA LEU A 33 29.28 20.87 17.89
C LEU A 33 30.54 20.55 18.70
N MET A 34 31.70 20.41 18.05
CA MET A 34 33.00 20.28 18.72
C MET A 34 33.63 21.62 19.12
N LEU A 35 33.13 22.74 18.59
CA LEU A 35 33.67 24.06 18.91
C LEU A 35 33.40 24.53 20.35
N PRO A 36 32.20 24.35 20.97
CA PRO A 36 31.95 24.81 22.32
C PRO A 36 32.90 24.21 23.37
N PRO A 37 33.15 22.89 23.43
CA PRO A 37 34.14 22.31 24.34
C PRO A 37 35.57 22.77 24.04
N THR A 38 35.92 22.93 22.76
CA THR A 38 37.23 23.46 22.37
C THR A 38 37.39 24.91 22.81
N TYR A 39 36.36 25.72 22.63
CA TYR A 39 36.31 27.10 23.12
C TYR A 39 36.45 27.18 24.65
N LEU A 40 35.69 26.37 25.38
CA LEU A 40 35.78 26.29 26.83
C LEU A 40 37.21 25.87 27.28
N PHE A 41 37.81 24.94 26.56
CA PHE A 41 39.17 24.49 26.83
C PHE A 41 40.19 25.63 26.68
N PHE A 42 40.15 26.41 25.60
CA PHE A 42 41.02 27.58 25.39
C PHE A 42 40.80 28.65 26.48
N PHE A 43 39.56 28.92 26.84
CA PHE A 43 39.22 29.85 27.93
C PHE A 43 39.82 29.41 29.25
N LEU A 44 39.65 28.14 29.62
CA LEU A 44 40.19 27.62 30.90
C LEU A 44 41.71 27.62 30.93
N MET A 45 42.39 27.29 29.84
CA MET A 45 43.85 27.31 29.77
C MET A 45 44.40 28.72 29.93
N GLU A 46 43.85 29.71 29.24
CA GLU A 46 44.28 31.09 29.36
C GLU A 46 43.97 31.64 30.77
N TYR A 47 42.87 31.20 31.40
CA TYR A 47 42.50 31.57 32.73
C TYR A 47 43.48 31.00 33.80
N LEU A 48 43.88 29.76 33.64
CA LEU A 48 44.83 29.08 34.54
C LEU A 48 46.25 29.60 34.41
N ASP A 49 46.70 29.92 33.19
CA ASP A 49 48.04 30.47 32.96
C ASP A 49 48.23 31.90 33.50
N ASN A 50 47.14 32.68 33.66
CA ASN A 50 47.15 34.05 34.09
C ASN A 50 46.67 34.26 35.55
N MET A 51 46.83 33.28 36.43
CA MET A 51 46.53 33.47 37.86
C MET A 51 47.68 34.16 38.62
N PRO A 52 47.43 35.23 39.42
CA PRO A 52 46.16 35.87 39.76
C PRO A 52 45.62 36.80 38.67
N MET A 53 44.31 36.76 38.47
CA MET A 53 43.61 37.47 37.39
C MET A 53 43.69 39.01 37.53
N ASN A 54 44.47 39.64 36.65
CA ASN A 54 44.53 41.09 36.54
C ASN A 54 43.96 41.68 35.25
N ALA A 55 43.14 40.92 34.48
CA ALA A 55 42.68 41.39 33.17
C ALA A 55 41.16 41.22 32.92
N PRO A 56 40.32 42.17 33.38
CA PRO A 56 38.89 42.18 33.08
C PRO A 56 38.53 42.32 31.56
N HIS A 57 39.51 42.79 30.76
CA HIS A 57 39.29 43.03 29.33
C HIS A 57 39.08 41.80 28.47
N LYS A 58 39.64 40.66 28.83
CA LYS A 58 39.53 39.42 28.06
C LYS A 58 38.19 38.71 28.25
N LEU A 59 37.48 38.93 29.36
CA LEU A 59 36.17 38.33 29.59
C LEU A 59 35.14 38.75 28.53
N TRP A 60 35.10 40.02 28.16
CA TRP A 60 34.22 40.53 27.12
C TRP A 60 34.52 39.93 25.74
N PHE A 61 35.79 39.72 25.42
CA PHE A 61 36.19 39.03 24.18
C PHE A 61 35.63 37.59 24.14
N TYR A 62 35.77 36.84 25.21
CA TYR A 62 35.24 35.50 25.31
C TYR A 62 33.70 35.47 25.26
N LEU A 63 33.02 36.42 25.91
CA LEU A 63 31.57 36.53 25.84
C LEU A 63 31.10 36.85 24.41
N LEU A 64 31.75 37.74 23.70
CA LEU A 64 31.46 38.03 22.30
C LEU A 64 31.70 36.81 21.39
N MET A 65 32.80 36.11 21.61
CA MET A 65 33.14 34.89 20.87
C MET A 65 32.11 33.76 21.11
N ALA A 66 31.66 33.60 22.37
CA ALA A 66 30.59 32.66 22.73
C ALA A 66 29.26 33.02 22.05
N ALA A 67 28.91 34.31 22.04
CA ALA A 67 27.71 34.78 21.35
C ALA A 67 27.80 34.54 19.82
N GLY A 68 28.95 34.83 19.24
CA GLY A 68 29.20 34.53 17.81
C GLY A 68 29.10 33.03 17.48
N LEU A 69 29.70 32.18 18.33
CA LEU A 69 29.62 30.73 18.19
C LEU A 69 28.16 30.24 18.29
N MET A 70 27.40 30.77 19.24
CA MET A 70 25.98 30.46 19.40
C MET A 70 25.18 30.81 18.13
N VAL A 71 25.42 31.98 17.51
CA VAL A 71 24.78 32.39 16.27
C VAL A 71 25.15 31.43 15.13
N VAL A 72 26.43 31.07 14.99
CA VAL A 72 26.88 30.09 13.98
C VAL A 72 26.18 28.75 14.18
N MET A 73 26.13 28.25 15.40
CA MET A 73 25.45 27.01 15.74
C MET A 73 23.96 27.06 15.34
N LEU A 74 23.25 28.14 15.71
CA LEU A 74 21.84 28.30 15.38
C LEU A 74 21.60 28.31 13.86
N VAL A 75 22.45 29.00 13.09
CA VAL A 75 22.35 29.04 11.62
C VAL A 75 22.58 27.64 11.02
N VAL A 76 23.61 26.93 11.51
CA VAL A 76 23.93 25.59 11.01
C VAL A 76 22.84 24.59 11.36
N ILE A 77 22.35 24.60 12.62
CA ILE A 77 21.23 23.74 13.06
C ILE A 77 19.99 24.00 12.21
N ARG A 78 19.62 25.27 12.00
CA ARG A 78 18.46 25.61 11.17
C ARG A 78 18.61 25.10 9.75
N ARG A 79 19.77 25.31 9.12
CA ARG A 79 20.04 24.83 7.75
C ARG A 79 20.05 23.30 7.66
N GLN A 80 20.61 22.63 8.66
CA GLN A 80 20.59 21.18 8.75
C GLN A 80 19.15 20.67 8.88
N TYR A 81 18.36 21.28 9.78
CA TYR A 81 16.95 20.92 9.96
C TYR A 81 16.15 21.07 8.66
N ASP A 82 16.24 22.23 8.00
CA ASP A 82 15.55 22.48 6.74
C ASP A 82 15.94 21.47 5.66
N SER A 83 17.24 21.12 5.56
CA SER A 83 17.74 20.21 4.53
C SER A 83 17.49 18.73 4.80
N THR A 84 17.23 18.33 6.04
CA THR A 84 16.97 16.93 6.39
C THR A 84 15.49 16.65 6.59
N TYR A 85 14.74 17.53 7.28
CA TYR A 85 13.34 17.28 7.60
C TYR A 85 12.39 17.81 6.52
N THR A 86 12.42 19.10 6.26
CA THR A 86 11.46 19.74 5.35
C THR A 86 11.51 19.12 3.95
N THR A 87 12.72 18.86 3.44
CA THR A 87 12.90 18.30 2.10
C THR A 87 12.46 16.84 2.01
N VAL A 88 12.73 16.04 3.05
CA VAL A 88 12.33 14.63 3.10
C VAL A 88 10.81 14.47 3.19
N TYR A 89 10.12 15.31 3.98
CA TYR A 89 8.66 15.29 4.04
C TYR A 89 8.03 15.61 2.69
N ASN A 90 8.58 16.58 1.97
CA ASN A 90 8.13 16.91 0.61
C ASN A 90 8.35 15.76 -0.37
N GLU A 91 9.53 15.11 -0.33
CA GLU A 91 9.84 13.94 -1.18
C GLU A 91 8.89 12.78 -0.86
N SER A 92 8.62 12.52 0.44
CA SER A 92 7.70 11.48 0.89
C SER A 92 6.26 11.74 0.42
N ALA A 93 5.79 12.99 0.50
CA ALA A 93 4.47 13.37 0.00
C ALA A 93 4.36 13.15 -1.52
N GLN A 94 5.37 13.59 -2.29
CA GLN A 94 5.40 13.36 -3.74
C GLN A 94 5.43 11.87 -4.09
N ARG A 95 6.15 11.06 -3.30
CA ARG A 95 6.20 9.62 -3.49
C ARG A 95 4.86 8.95 -3.24
N ARG A 96 4.16 9.32 -2.15
CA ARG A 96 2.79 8.83 -1.89
C ARG A 96 1.84 9.17 -3.02
N ILE A 97 1.91 10.41 -3.54
CA ILE A 97 1.12 10.85 -4.70
C ILE A 97 1.47 10.02 -5.94
N SER A 98 2.76 9.81 -6.23
CA SER A 98 3.21 9.01 -7.36
C SER A 98 2.75 7.56 -7.28
N LEU A 99 2.83 6.94 -6.09
CA LEU A 99 2.33 5.58 -5.87
C LEU A 99 0.80 5.50 -6.00
N ALA A 100 0.06 6.46 -5.46
CA ALA A 100 -1.39 6.53 -5.61
C ALA A 100 -1.79 6.71 -7.09
N GLU A 101 -1.08 7.57 -7.84
CA GLU A 101 -1.31 7.74 -9.28
C GLU A 101 -0.95 6.46 -10.06
N LYS A 102 0.10 5.75 -9.65
CA LYS A 102 0.43 4.44 -10.22
C LYS A 102 -0.68 3.43 -9.97
N LEU A 103 -1.21 3.36 -8.73
CA LEU A 103 -2.34 2.48 -8.41
C LEU A 103 -3.57 2.80 -9.27
N ARG A 104 -3.89 4.06 -9.46
CA ARG A 104 -5.01 4.49 -10.31
C ARG A 104 -4.91 3.95 -11.75
N ARG A 105 -3.70 3.72 -12.26
CA ARG A 105 -3.43 3.23 -13.63
C ARG A 105 -3.25 1.73 -13.72
N LEU A 106 -3.25 1.02 -12.60
CA LEU A 106 -3.16 -0.44 -12.62
C LEU A 106 -4.47 -1.04 -13.15
N PRO A 107 -4.43 -2.22 -13.78
CA PRO A 107 -5.63 -2.96 -14.18
C PRO A 107 -6.56 -3.17 -13.00
N LEU A 108 -7.89 -3.08 -13.21
CA LEU A 108 -8.87 -3.32 -12.16
C LEU A 108 -8.75 -4.71 -11.53
N ALA A 109 -8.30 -5.68 -12.30
CA ALA A 109 -7.95 -7.02 -11.86
C ALA A 109 -7.01 -7.09 -10.67
N PHE A 110 -6.01 -6.23 -10.68
CA PHE A 110 -4.99 -6.16 -9.64
C PHE A 110 -5.57 -6.00 -8.22
N PHE A 111 -6.66 -5.25 -8.11
CA PHE A 111 -7.33 -5.01 -6.82
C PHE A 111 -8.14 -6.21 -6.32
N GLY A 112 -8.49 -7.16 -7.20
CA GLY A 112 -9.16 -8.41 -6.83
C GLY A 112 -8.21 -9.54 -6.41
N GLU A 113 -6.95 -9.49 -6.86
CA GLU A 113 -5.96 -10.55 -6.63
C GLU A 113 -5.05 -10.27 -5.44
N ARG A 114 -4.87 -9.00 -5.07
CA ARG A 114 -3.99 -8.60 -3.97
C ARG A 114 -4.75 -8.10 -2.75
N ASN A 115 -4.20 -8.40 -1.59
CA ASN A 115 -4.73 -7.88 -0.34
C ASN A 115 -4.55 -6.34 -0.29
N LEU A 116 -5.67 -5.61 -0.28
CA LEU A 116 -5.71 -4.14 -0.16
C LEU A 116 -4.95 -3.63 1.05
N SER A 117 -4.93 -4.41 2.15
CA SER A 117 -4.18 -4.08 3.37
C SER A 117 -2.68 -3.99 3.11
N ASP A 118 -2.11 -4.87 2.26
CA ASP A 118 -0.68 -4.86 1.91
C ASP A 118 -0.32 -3.61 1.07
N LEU A 119 -1.20 -3.21 0.16
CA LEU A 119 -1.03 -1.99 -0.64
C LEU A 119 -1.10 -0.73 0.22
N THR A 120 -2.07 -0.68 1.12
CA THR A 120 -2.22 0.42 2.08
C THR A 120 -1.02 0.50 3.02
N ALA A 121 -0.54 -0.64 3.53
CA ALA A 121 0.67 -0.70 4.35
C ALA A 121 1.91 -0.19 3.59
N THR A 122 2.07 -0.54 2.31
CA THR A 122 3.18 -0.06 1.49
C THR A 122 3.15 1.47 1.32
N ILE A 123 1.97 2.06 1.04
CA ILE A 123 1.84 3.51 0.84
C ILE A 123 1.96 4.28 2.16
N MET A 124 1.34 3.79 3.23
CA MET A 124 1.27 4.51 4.49
C MET A 124 2.46 4.19 5.40
N GLU A 125 2.69 2.93 5.71
CA GLU A 125 3.70 2.50 6.68
C GLU A 125 5.11 2.51 6.09
N ASP A 126 5.34 1.87 4.93
CA ASP A 126 6.67 1.81 4.33
C ASP A 126 7.17 3.20 3.94
N CYS A 127 6.30 4.08 3.38
CA CYS A 127 6.68 5.46 3.08
C CYS A 127 7.01 6.26 4.36
N THR A 128 6.27 6.08 5.47
CA THR A 128 6.56 6.76 6.73
C THR A 128 7.89 6.28 7.34
N GLN A 129 8.17 4.99 7.26
CA GLN A 129 9.43 4.44 7.74
C GLN A 129 10.62 4.90 6.88
N LEU A 130 10.44 5.02 5.57
CA LEU A 130 11.44 5.62 4.68
C LEU A 130 11.67 7.09 5.02
N GLU A 131 10.61 7.85 5.26
CA GLU A 131 10.66 9.25 5.67
C GLU A 131 11.51 9.41 6.94
N THR A 132 11.23 8.64 8.01
CA THR A 132 12.00 8.64 9.25
C THR A 132 13.47 8.25 9.00
N THR A 133 13.71 7.25 8.15
CA THR A 133 15.07 6.79 7.85
C THR A 133 15.87 7.84 7.06
N PHE A 134 15.25 8.52 6.10
CA PHE A 134 15.91 9.56 5.30
C PHE A 134 16.05 10.90 6.01
N SER A 135 15.17 11.22 6.96
CA SER A 135 15.28 12.45 7.75
C SER A 135 16.33 12.34 8.88
N HIS A 136 16.45 11.16 9.49
CA HIS A 136 17.30 10.97 10.68
C HIS A 136 18.53 10.09 10.41
N ALA A 137 18.33 8.86 9.92
CA ALA A 137 19.39 7.84 9.96
C ALA A 137 20.43 8.01 8.85
N ILE A 138 20.01 8.16 7.61
CA ILE A 138 20.93 8.19 6.45
C ILE A 138 21.81 9.44 6.42
N PRO A 139 21.28 10.67 6.54
CA PRO A 139 22.13 11.85 6.57
C PRO A 139 23.14 11.80 7.71
N GLN A 140 22.73 11.39 8.91
CA GLN A 140 23.57 11.31 10.08
C GLN A 140 24.64 10.21 9.96
N LEU A 141 24.29 9.05 9.40
CA LEU A 141 25.26 7.97 9.14
C LEU A 141 26.43 8.46 8.27
N PHE A 142 26.11 9.07 7.11
CA PHE A 142 27.15 9.58 6.20
C PHE A 142 27.90 10.75 6.83
N ALA A 143 27.20 11.65 7.50
CA ALA A 143 27.81 12.79 8.18
C ALA A 143 28.77 12.34 9.28
N SER A 144 28.38 11.35 10.09
CA SER A 144 29.23 10.81 11.16
C SER A 144 30.48 10.15 10.60
N VAL A 145 30.37 9.36 9.53
CA VAL A 145 31.54 8.76 8.86
C VAL A 145 32.51 9.84 8.35
N VAL A 146 31.99 10.87 7.66
CA VAL A 146 32.82 11.95 7.12
C VAL A 146 33.47 12.77 8.25
N SER A 147 32.71 13.13 9.28
CA SER A 147 33.24 13.90 10.41
C SER A 147 34.29 13.12 11.20
N ILE A 148 34.09 11.81 11.45
CA ILE A 148 35.09 10.94 12.10
C ILE A 148 36.40 10.92 11.29
N VAL A 149 36.33 10.78 9.96
CA VAL A 149 37.51 10.78 9.10
C VAL A 149 38.27 12.12 9.18
N ILE A 150 37.55 13.25 9.15
CA ILE A 150 38.15 14.59 9.27
C ILE A 150 38.83 14.76 10.63
N ILE A 151 38.15 14.38 11.72
CA ILE A 151 38.68 14.50 13.08
C ILE A 151 39.90 13.59 13.25
N ALA A 152 39.81 12.33 12.80
CA ALA A 152 40.92 11.38 12.86
C ALA A 152 42.14 11.92 12.10
N ALA A 153 41.95 12.42 10.86
CA ALA A 153 43.03 13.03 10.09
C ALA A 153 43.70 14.19 10.84
N GLY A 154 42.91 15.10 11.44
CA GLY A 154 43.44 16.18 12.26
C GLY A 154 44.24 15.69 13.47
N MET A 155 43.73 14.68 14.17
CA MET A 155 44.42 14.10 15.33
C MET A 155 45.73 13.40 14.93
N PHE A 156 45.75 12.62 13.83
CA PHE A 156 46.94 11.96 13.31
C PHE A 156 48.02 12.97 12.84
N CYS A 157 47.60 14.08 12.24
CA CYS A 157 48.50 15.16 11.84
C CYS A 157 49.15 15.87 13.05
N TYR A 158 48.44 15.93 14.20
CA TYR A 158 48.90 16.64 15.40
C TYR A 158 49.86 15.76 16.24
N ASP A 159 49.41 14.59 16.70
CA ASP A 159 50.21 13.57 17.35
C ASP A 159 49.69 12.16 17.02
N TRP A 160 50.39 11.44 16.18
CA TRP A 160 49.95 10.11 15.74
C TRP A 160 49.91 9.06 16.85
N ARG A 161 50.75 9.20 17.90
CA ARG A 161 50.84 8.26 19.04
C ARG A 161 49.60 8.32 19.90
N LEU A 162 49.18 9.54 20.24
CA LEU A 162 47.93 9.76 21.00
C LEU A 162 46.71 9.42 20.09
N ALA A 163 46.76 9.73 18.82
CA ALA A 163 45.69 9.34 17.87
C ALA A 163 45.49 7.83 17.81
N ILE A 164 46.57 7.02 17.79
CA ILE A 164 46.47 5.56 17.88
C ILE A 164 45.82 5.16 19.22
N ALA A 165 46.20 5.80 20.36
CA ALA A 165 45.60 5.52 21.66
C ALA A 165 44.08 5.81 21.72
N VAL A 166 43.59 6.75 20.90
CA VAL A 166 42.14 7.02 20.75
C VAL A 166 41.47 5.98 19.86
N PHE A 167 42.03 5.72 18.66
CA PHE A 167 41.31 5.00 17.60
C PHE A 167 41.54 3.48 17.56
N TRP A 168 42.47 2.90 18.34
CA TRP A 168 42.74 1.45 18.34
C TRP A 168 41.50 0.61 18.67
N VAL A 169 40.57 1.14 19.47
CA VAL A 169 39.33 0.47 19.89
C VAL A 169 38.30 0.37 18.76
N VAL A 170 38.36 1.28 17.78
CA VAL A 170 37.37 1.38 16.68
C VAL A 170 37.32 0.13 15.80
N PRO A 171 38.45 -0.43 15.32
CA PRO A 171 38.44 -1.67 14.55
C PRO A 171 37.80 -2.84 15.32
N PHE A 172 38.06 -2.95 16.62
CA PHE A 172 37.48 -4.02 17.45
C PHE A 172 35.97 -3.87 17.61
N ALA A 173 35.49 -2.65 17.88
CA ALA A 173 34.06 -2.38 17.95
C ALA A 173 33.37 -2.67 16.59
N LEU A 174 34.02 -2.30 15.48
CA LEU A 174 33.50 -2.56 14.14
C LEU A 174 33.45 -4.07 13.84
N VAL A 175 34.47 -4.84 14.21
CA VAL A 175 34.48 -6.30 14.06
C VAL A 175 33.35 -6.95 14.82
N VAL A 176 33.08 -6.55 16.08
CA VAL A 176 31.94 -7.05 16.86
C VAL A 176 30.63 -6.83 16.12
N LEU A 177 30.42 -5.65 15.56
CA LEU A 177 29.21 -5.32 14.80
C LEU A 177 29.09 -6.11 13.50
N LEU A 178 30.16 -6.22 12.71
CA LEU A 178 30.16 -6.96 11.46
C LEU A 178 29.88 -8.46 11.67
N VAL A 179 30.47 -9.05 12.71
CA VAL A 179 30.26 -10.46 13.09
C VAL A 179 28.84 -10.68 13.61
N SER A 180 28.28 -9.72 14.36
CA SER A 180 26.92 -9.83 14.91
C SER A 180 25.84 -9.60 13.87
N ARG A 181 26.12 -8.86 12.79
CA ARG A 181 25.14 -8.42 11.79
C ARG A 181 24.25 -9.55 11.28
N ASN A 182 24.84 -10.64 10.81
CA ASN A 182 24.07 -11.77 10.28
C ASN A 182 23.16 -12.45 11.31
N ARG A 183 23.56 -12.41 12.60
CA ARG A 183 22.75 -12.96 13.70
C ARG A 183 21.58 -12.02 14.00
N MET A 184 21.86 -10.72 14.04
CA MET A 184 20.84 -9.69 14.25
C MET A 184 19.81 -9.71 13.10
N ASP A 185 20.25 -9.76 11.85
CA ASP A 185 19.36 -9.80 10.67
C ASP A 185 18.43 -11.02 10.71
N LYS A 186 18.94 -12.20 11.10
CA LYS A 186 18.12 -13.41 11.27
C LYS A 186 17.11 -13.27 12.41
N ALA A 187 17.54 -12.75 13.55
CA ALA A 187 16.64 -12.53 14.71
C ALA A 187 15.51 -11.55 14.36
N PHE A 188 15.83 -10.44 13.71
CA PHE A 188 14.83 -9.47 13.29
C PHE A 188 13.85 -10.04 12.26
N THR A 189 14.36 -10.77 11.25
CA THR A 189 13.51 -11.42 10.24
C THR A 189 12.56 -12.42 10.90
N HIS A 190 13.05 -13.19 11.86
CA HIS A 190 12.25 -14.16 12.60
C HIS A 190 11.13 -13.47 13.42
N VAL A 191 11.48 -12.45 14.19
CA VAL A 191 10.50 -11.65 14.97
C VAL A 191 9.46 -10.98 14.04
N TYR A 192 9.90 -10.49 12.88
CA TYR A 192 8.98 -9.89 11.90
C TYR A 192 7.92 -10.89 11.42
N HIS A 193 8.33 -12.13 11.09
CA HIS A 193 7.38 -13.16 10.65
C HIS A 193 6.38 -13.55 11.76
N ILE A 194 6.86 -13.67 13.01
CA ILE A 194 5.97 -13.97 14.15
C ILE A 194 4.98 -12.82 14.39
N LYS A 195 5.45 -11.57 14.38
CA LYS A 195 4.60 -10.38 14.52
C LYS A 195 3.52 -10.33 13.44
N ARG A 196 3.90 -10.63 12.19
CA ARG A 196 2.95 -10.70 11.08
C ARG A 196 1.89 -11.78 11.32
N GLY A 197 2.28 -12.97 11.75
CA GLY A 197 1.33 -14.06 12.07
C GLY A 197 0.36 -13.71 13.21
N VAL A 198 0.78 -12.90 14.18
CA VAL A 198 -0.12 -12.37 15.22
C VAL A 198 -1.11 -11.37 14.62
N SER A 199 -0.64 -10.47 13.75
CA SER A 199 -1.52 -9.50 13.06
C SER A 199 -2.56 -10.18 12.17
N GLU A 200 -2.15 -11.22 11.43
CA GLU A 200 -3.05 -12.04 10.60
C GLU A 200 -4.11 -12.74 11.47
N GLN A 201 -3.74 -13.24 12.65
CA GLN A 201 -4.70 -13.86 13.57
C GLN A 201 -5.67 -12.84 14.18
N ILE A 202 -5.24 -11.63 14.49
CA ILE A 202 -6.14 -10.55 14.94
C ILE A 202 -7.16 -10.24 13.84
N GLN A 203 -6.71 -10.11 12.61
CA GLN A 203 -7.59 -9.86 11.47
C GLN A 203 -8.60 -10.99 11.29
N GLU A 204 -8.15 -12.24 11.28
CA GLU A 204 -9.01 -13.44 11.23
C GLU A 204 -10.05 -13.44 12.34
N GLY A 205 -9.64 -13.12 13.58
CA GLY A 205 -10.55 -13.06 14.72
C GLY A 205 -11.60 -11.97 14.62
N LEU A 206 -11.26 -10.82 14.00
CA LEU A 206 -12.22 -9.74 13.75
C LEU A 206 -13.18 -10.09 12.61
N GLU A 207 -12.68 -10.69 11.54
CA GLU A 207 -13.50 -11.14 10.40
C GLU A 207 -14.45 -12.26 10.79
N CYS A 208 -14.00 -13.21 11.60
CA CYS A 208 -14.78 -14.39 12.06
C CYS A 208 -15.42 -14.22 13.44
N VAL A 209 -15.55 -13.00 13.97
CA VAL A 209 -16.04 -12.78 15.34
C VAL A 209 -17.47 -13.31 15.55
N GLN A 210 -18.32 -13.25 14.54
CA GLN A 210 -19.70 -13.75 14.59
C GLN A 210 -19.71 -15.28 14.68
N GLU A 211 -18.89 -15.95 13.88
CA GLU A 211 -18.73 -17.39 13.87
C GLU A 211 -18.15 -17.88 15.20
N ILE A 212 -17.07 -17.26 15.67
CA ILE A 212 -16.44 -17.58 16.94
C ILE A 212 -17.46 -17.54 18.09
N LYS A 213 -18.26 -16.45 18.15
CA LYS A 213 -19.32 -16.29 19.16
C LYS A 213 -20.48 -17.27 18.97
N SER A 214 -20.94 -17.47 17.73
CA SER A 214 -22.08 -18.35 17.43
C SER A 214 -21.83 -19.82 17.80
N TYR A 215 -20.57 -20.24 17.71
CA TYR A 215 -20.15 -21.60 18.03
C TYR A 215 -19.50 -21.74 19.41
N ASN A 216 -19.53 -20.68 20.26
CA ASN A 216 -18.86 -20.64 21.58
C ASN A 216 -17.35 -21.00 21.50
N GLY A 217 -16.68 -20.55 20.43
CA GLY A 217 -15.27 -20.83 20.16
C GLY A 217 -14.29 -19.84 20.81
N GLU A 218 -14.75 -18.92 21.66
CA GLU A 218 -13.96 -17.83 22.23
C GLU A 218 -12.79 -18.34 23.07
N ASP A 219 -13.01 -19.37 23.89
CA ASP A 219 -11.97 -19.92 24.77
C ASP A 219 -10.85 -20.58 23.95
N GLU A 220 -11.19 -21.32 22.92
CA GLU A 220 -10.20 -21.98 22.06
C GLU A 220 -9.42 -20.94 21.24
N TYR A 221 -10.11 -19.93 20.69
CA TYR A 221 -9.47 -18.85 19.97
C TYR A 221 -8.52 -18.05 20.88
N ASN A 222 -8.97 -17.67 22.08
CA ASN A 222 -8.16 -16.91 23.03
C ASN A 222 -6.93 -17.71 23.49
N GLN A 223 -7.06 -19.01 23.74
CA GLN A 223 -5.90 -19.86 24.10
C GLN A 223 -4.86 -19.90 22.98
N ARG A 224 -5.28 -20.06 21.73
CA ARG A 224 -4.37 -20.03 20.56
C ARG A 224 -3.70 -18.67 20.41
N PHE A 225 -4.47 -17.60 20.58
CA PHE A 225 -3.98 -16.22 20.50
C PHE A 225 -2.98 -15.91 21.60
N ASP A 226 -3.27 -16.26 22.85
CA ASP A 226 -2.37 -16.10 23.98
C ASP A 226 -1.04 -16.86 23.80
N GLN A 227 -1.10 -18.07 23.25
CA GLN A 227 0.12 -18.84 22.95
C GLN A 227 1.00 -18.13 21.89
N ARG A 228 0.39 -17.57 20.85
CA ARG A 228 1.13 -16.80 19.83
C ARG A 228 1.68 -15.49 20.39
N LEU A 229 0.92 -14.79 21.25
CA LEU A 229 1.39 -13.58 21.93
C LEU A 229 2.57 -13.89 22.86
N LYS A 230 2.51 -14.94 23.66
CA LYS A 230 3.63 -15.39 24.51
C LYS A 230 4.87 -15.75 23.68
N THR A 231 4.67 -16.38 22.53
CA THR A 231 5.76 -16.67 21.61
C THR A 231 6.37 -15.39 21.05
N LEU A 232 5.53 -14.42 20.62
CA LEU A 232 5.99 -13.13 20.16
C LEU A 232 6.76 -12.37 21.24
N GLU A 233 6.22 -12.32 22.47
CA GLU A 233 6.89 -11.68 23.61
C GLU A 233 8.27 -12.29 23.87
N LYS A 234 8.36 -13.62 23.93
CA LYS A 234 9.63 -14.33 24.14
C LYS A 234 10.66 -14.02 23.06
N GLU A 235 10.25 -14.06 21.81
CA GLU A 235 11.14 -13.81 20.68
C GLU A 235 11.52 -12.33 20.55
N LEU A 236 10.61 -11.39 20.90
CA LEU A 236 10.92 -9.97 20.99
C LEU A 236 11.98 -9.72 22.06
N VAL A 237 11.78 -10.24 23.28
CA VAL A 237 12.74 -10.09 24.37
C VAL A 237 14.10 -10.71 24.00
N ALA A 238 14.11 -11.89 23.39
CA ALA A 238 15.35 -12.54 22.95
C ALA A 238 16.06 -11.72 21.86
N GLY A 239 15.32 -11.18 20.90
CA GLY A 239 15.84 -10.33 19.83
C GLY A 239 16.41 -9.00 20.34
N GLU A 240 15.69 -8.34 21.26
CA GLU A 240 16.15 -7.10 21.92
C GLU A 240 17.39 -7.32 22.79
N LEU A 241 17.43 -8.39 23.57
CA LEU A 241 18.61 -8.75 24.38
C LEU A 241 19.83 -9.03 23.50
N LEU A 242 19.64 -9.77 22.40
CA LEU A 242 20.73 -10.08 21.46
C LEU A 242 21.28 -8.80 20.83
N THR A 243 20.38 -7.96 20.29
CA THR A 243 20.77 -6.69 19.64
C THR A 243 21.38 -5.72 20.62
N GLY A 244 20.74 -5.52 21.76
CA GLY A 244 21.22 -4.64 22.83
C GLY A 244 22.58 -5.08 23.38
N ALA A 245 22.81 -6.40 23.53
CA ALA A 245 24.11 -6.93 23.97
C ALA A 245 25.24 -6.55 23.00
N PHE A 246 25.07 -6.75 21.71
CA PHE A 246 26.12 -6.43 20.72
C PHE A 246 26.37 -4.93 20.60
N VAL A 247 25.31 -4.11 20.60
CA VAL A 247 25.46 -2.65 20.57
C VAL A 247 26.14 -2.15 21.84
N ASN A 248 25.72 -2.62 23.02
CA ASN A 248 26.32 -2.22 24.29
C ASN A 248 27.77 -2.71 24.46
N ILE A 249 28.09 -3.92 24.00
CA ILE A 249 29.48 -4.41 23.99
C ILE A 249 30.35 -3.49 23.11
N SER A 250 29.88 -3.11 21.94
CA SER A 250 30.58 -2.16 21.06
C SER A 250 30.75 -0.79 21.72
N ALA A 251 29.71 -0.30 22.41
CA ALA A 251 29.77 0.96 23.15
C ALA A 251 30.77 0.93 24.31
N VAL A 252 30.82 -0.17 25.07
CA VAL A 252 31.79 -0.37 26.15
C VAL A 252 33.22 -0.45 25.61
N LEU A 253 33.42 -1.20 24.50
CA LEU A 253 34.72 -1.28 23.84
C LEU A 253 35.21 0.11 23.40
N LEU A 254 34.34 0.91 22.77
CA LEU A 254 34.69 2.27 22.35
C LEU A 254 35.10 3.15 23.55
N LYS A 255 34.41 3.05 24.69
CA LYS A 255 34.75 3.80 25.91
C LYS A 255 36.10 3.44 26.51
N LEU A 256 36.67 2.26 26.21
CA LEU A 256 38.03 1.88 26.63
C LEU A 256 39.13 2.76 25.99
N GLY A 257 38.84 3.43 24.90
CA GLY A 257 39.77 4.36 24.27
C GLY A 257 40.15 5.54 25.18
N MET A 258 39.19 6.07 25.96
CA MET A 258 39.50 7.17 26.88
C MET A 258 40.49 6.79 27.98
N PRO A 259 40.32 5.68 28.74
CA PRO A 259 41.36 5.21 29.69
C PRO A 259 42.73 5.00 29.05
N THR A 260 42.78 4.48 27.81
CA THR A 260 44.10 4.31 27.12
C THR A 260 44.78 5.65 26.85
N VAL A 261 44.01 6.66 26.42
CA VAL A 261 44.54 8.04 26.25
C VAL A 261 45.02 8.63 27.58
N ILE A 262 44.31 8.38 28.69
CA ILE A 262 44.73 8.84 30.04
C ILE A 262 46.09 8.22 30.39
N VAL A 263 46.25 6.91 30.27
CA VAL A 263 47.47 6.21 30.64
C VAL A 263 48.63 6.57 29.72
N VAL A 264 48.44 6.46 28.41
CA VAL A 264 49.49 6.73 27.39
C VAL A 264 49.90 8.22 27.44
N GLY A 265 48.90 9.14 27.53
CA GLY A 265 49.14 10.57 27.57
C GLY A 265 49.87 10.99 28.83
N ALA A 266 49.49 10.45 30.00
CA ALA A 266 50.21 10.70 31.28
C ALA A 266 51.64 10.19 31.20
N TRP A 267 51.90 9.02 30.64
CA TRP A 267 53.27 8.49 30.46
C TRP A 267 54.11 9.36 29.52
N MET A 268 53.53 9.83 28.40
CA MET A 268 54.20 10.73 27.44
C MET A 268 54.46 12.12 28.09
N LEU A 269 53.54 12.62 28.90
CA LEU A 269 53.68 13.87 29.63
C LEU A 269 54.85 13.79 30.64
N GLN A 270 55.00 12.68 31.39
CA GLN A 270 56.11 12.46 32.30
C GLN A 270 57.48 12.43 31.62
N ARG A 271 57.51 11.97 30.33
CA ARG A 271 58.72 11.98 29.52
C ARG A 271 59.05 13.33 28.89
N GLY A 272 58.12 14.29 28.96
CA GLY A 272 58.22 15.57 28.28
C GLY A 272 58.00 15.49 26.77
N ASP A 273 57.48 14.38 26.26
CA ASP A 273 57.24 14.15 24.84
C ASP A 273 56.00 14.95 24.34
N VAL A 274 55.10 15.33 25.25
CA VAL A 274 53.86 16.03 24.95
C VAL A 274 53.60 17.13 26.00
N SER A 275 53.08 18.29 25.57
CA SER A 275 52.67 19.33 26.50
C SER A 275 51.37 18.97 27.22
N VAL A 276 51.15 19.59 28.41
CA VAL A 276 49.88 19.46 29.15
C VAL A 276 48.69 19.86 28.27
N PHE A 277 48.88 20.91 27.46
CA PHE A 277 47.88 21.40 26.53
C PHE A 277 47.44 20.31 25.52
N VAL A 278 48.39 19.65 24.85
CA VAL A 278 48.12 18.59 23.87
C VAL A 278 47.41 17.41 24.52
N TYR A 279 47.89 17.01 25.69
CA TYR A 279 47.30 15.92 26.47
C TYR A 279 45.82 16.19 26.81
N LEU A 280 45.52 17.38 27.37
CA LEU A 280 44.14 17.77 27.69
C LEU A 280 43.25 17.91 26.45
N ALA A 281 43.80 18.44 25.33
CA ALA A 281 43.05 18.49 24.06
C ALA A 281 42.66 17.10 23.56
N PHE A 282 43.57 16.13 23.60
CA PHE A 282 43.26 14.75 23.20
C PHE A 282 42.26 14.09 24.16
N LEU A 283 42.31 14.33 25.43
CA LEU A 283 41.31 13.87 26.40
C LEU A 283 39.90 14.42 26.07
N LEU A 284 39.81 15.71 25.76
CA LEU A 284 38.56 16.37 25.42
C LEU A 284 37.97 15.76 24.14
N VAL A 285 38.79 15.65 23.07
CA VAL A 285 38.33 15.10 21.78
C VAL A 285 37.96 13.63 21.94
N SER A 286 38.73 12.86 22.75
CA SER A 286 38.41 11.43 22.97
C SER A 286 37.05 11.24 23.67
N ALA A 287 36.69 12.16 24.59
CA ALA A 287 35.37 12.11 25.25
C ALA A 287 34.21 12.30 24.26
N MET A 288 34.43 12.98 23.13
CA MET A 288 33.38 13.36 22.20
C MET A 288 33.35 12.48 20.94
N VAL A 289 34.51 12.00 20.46
CA VAL A 289 34.63 11.32 19.16
C VAL A 289 33.91 9.98 19.11
N TYR A 290 33.69 9.32 20.23
CA TYR A 290 33.02 8.01 20.29
C TYR A 290 31.52 8.09 20.06
N ASN A 291 30.85 9.23 20.32
CA ASN A 291 29.42 9.39 20.09
C ASN A 291 29.05 9.26 18.60
N PRO A 292 29.67 9.98 17.65
CA PRO A 292 29.43 9.78 16.22
C PRO A 292 29.72 8.34 15.75
N ILE A 293 30.74 7.68 16.32
CA ILE A 293 31.07 6.30 15.99
C ILE A 293 29.95 5.35 16.43
N LEU A 294 29.42 5.54 17.64
CA LEU A 294 28.29 4.76 18.15
C LEU A 294 27.02 4.99 17.33
N GLU A 295 26.77 6.21 16.86
CA GLU A 295 25.65 6.51 15.96
C GLU A 295 25.78 5.76 14.63
N VAL A 296 26.97 5.68 14.04
CA VAL A 296 27.20 4.85 12.86
C VAL A 296 26.81 3.40 13.12
N CYS A 297 27.20 2.86 14.29
CA CYS A 297 26.85 1.52 14.70
C CYS A 297 25.33 1.30 14.80
N ASN A 298 24.61 2.23 15.40
CA ASN A 298 23.15 2.17 15.55
C ASN A 298 22.43 2.27 14.20
N HIS A 299 22.88 3.16 13.32
CA HIS A 299 22.23 3.38 12.02
C HIS A 299 22.52 2.29 10.99
N LEU A 300 23.62 1.54 11.10
CA LEU A 300 23.91 0.41 10.23
C LEU A 300 22.82 -0.67 10.30
N ALA A 301 22.24 -0.93 11.46
CA ALA A 301 21.14 -1.87 11.62
C ALA A 301 19.88 -1.44 10.84
N ILE A 302 19.60 -0.15 10.77
CA ILE A 302 18.42 0.41 10.10
C ILE A 302 18.49 0.20 8.58
N LEU A 303 19.70 0.19 7.98
CA LEU A 303 19.86 0.03 6.54
C LEU A 303 19.36 -1.32 6.00
N THR A 304 19.40 -2.38 6.79
CA THR A 304 18.94 -3.71 6.38
C THR A 304 17.42 -3.74 6.13
N PHE A 305 16.65 -3.08 7.00
CA PHE A 305 15.21 -2.96 6.82
C PHE A 305 14.80 -2.06 5.65
N LEU A 306 15.63 -1.07 5.36
CA LEU A 306 15.43 -0.16 4.26
C LEU A 306 15.40 -0.89 2.91
N ASP A 307 16.29 -1.88 2.73
CA ASP A 307 16.40 -2.62 1.46
C ASP A 307 15.12 -3.38 1.12
N VAL A 308 14.48 -4.00 2.10
CA VAL A 308 13.22 -4.73 1.90
C VAL A 308 12.09 -3.77 1.47
N ARG A 309 11.98 -2.61 2.12
CA ARG A 309 10.96 -1.60 1.80
C ARG A 309 11.19 -0.98 0.42
N ILE A 310 12.43 -0.62 0.10
CA ILE A 310 12.78 -0.11 -1.23
C ILE A 310 12.47 -1.15 -2.31
N LYS A 311 12.72 -2.43 -2.04
CA LYS A 311 12.41 -3.51 -2.99
C LYS A 311 10.91 -3.60 -3.26
N ARG A 312 10.07 -3.60 -2.22
CA ARG A 312 8.60 -3.59 -2.37
C ARG A 312 8.09 -2.40 -3.17
N MET A 313 8.60 -1.21 -2.87
CA MET A 313 8.22 0.00 -3.62
C MET A 313 8.63 -0.09 -5.09
N LYS A 314 9.84 -0.57 -5.38
CA LYS A 314 10.29 -0.78 -6.77
C LYS A 314 9.45 -1.83 -7.49
N GLU A 315 9.05 -2.89 -6.81
CA GLU A 315 8.15 -3.91 -7.36
C GLU A 315 6.79 -3.28 -7.71
N MET A 316 6.24 -2.43 -6.84
CA MET A 316 5.00 -1.70 -7.10
C MET A 316 5.14 -0.68 -8.24
N GLU A 317 6.24 0.07 -8.29
CA GLU A 317 6.54 1.00 -9.39
C GLU A 317 6.76 0.29 -10.73
N ALA A 318 7.33 -0.93 -10.71
CA ALA A 318 7.61 -1.73 -11.90
C ALA A 318 6.38 -2.47 -12.46
N MET A 319 5.26 -2.50 -11.72
CA MET A 319 4.04 -3.17 -12.18
C MET A 319 3.58 -2.62 -13.54
N PRO A 320 3.20 -3.49 -14.47
CA PRO A 320 2.75 -3.06 -15.79
C PRO A 320 1.44 -2.26 -15.67
N ILE A 321 1.38 -1.13 -16.34
CA ILE A 321 0.15 -0.34 -16.48
C ILE A 321 -0.44 -0.62 -17.85
N GLN A 322 -1.77 -0.63 -17.93
CA GLN A 322 -2.44 -0.64 -19.20
C GLN A 322 -2.35 0.74 -19.85
N THR A 323 -1.96 0.77 -21.10
CA THR A 323 -1.84 2.02 -21.88
C THR A 323 -2.67 1.89 -23.15
N GLY A 324 -3.01 3.01 -23.77
CA GLY A 324 -3.75 3.02 -25.00
C GLY A 324 -4.07 4.42 -25.50
N ASN A 325 -4.87 4.48 -26.58
CA ASN A 325 -5.32 5.74 -27.13
C ASN A 325 -6.48 6.30 -26.29
N THR A 326 -6.40 7.57 -25.92
CA THR A 326 -7.45 8.26 -25.14
C THR A 326 -8.62 8.76 -25.99
N LYS A 327 -8.42 8.88 -27.30
CA LYS A 327 -9.42 9.39 -28.25
C LYS A 327 -9.71 8.30 -29.29
N VAL A 328 -10.78 7.57 -29.08
CA VAL A 328 -11.30 6.59 -30.05
C VAL A 328 -12.77 6.93 -30.31
N GLU A 329 -13.07 7.28 -31.55
CA GLU A 329 -14.45 7.47 -31.99
C GLU A 329 -14.98 6.11 -32.43
N VAL A 330 -16.00 5.62 -31.73
CA VAL A 330 -16.65 4.34 -31.99
C VAL A 330 -17.95 4.60 -32.75
N SER A 331 -18.09 4.00 -33.90
CA SER A 331 -19.26 4.20 -34.77
C SER A 331 -20.45 3.30 -34.40
N ASN A 332 -20.19 2.12 -33.86
CA ASN A 332 -21.14 1.21 -33.26
C ASN A 332 -20.58 0.61 -31.96
N TYR A 333 -21.40 -0.08 -31.18
CA TYR A 333 -21.04 -0.63 -29.89
C TYR A 333 -21.14 -2.17 -29.87
N ASP A 334 -20.93 -2.82 -31.00
CA ASP A 334 -20.79 -4.26 -31.05
C ASP A 334 -19.51 -4.70 -30.34
N ILE A 335 -19.62 -5.75 -29.53
CA ILE A 335 -18.48 -6.37 -28.86
C ILE A 335 -18.21 -7.72 -29.51
N GLU A 336 -17.01 -7.88 -30.08
CA GLU A 336 -16.64 -9.11 -30.75
C GLU A 336 -15.43 -9.76 -30.09
N PHE A 337 -15.56 -11.04 -29.80
CA PHE A 337 -14.49 -11.90 -29.31
C PHE A 337 -14.00 -12.77 -30.48
N HIS A 338 -12.71 -12.72 -30.78
CA HIS A 338 -12.07 -13.48 -31.87
C HIS A 338 -10.97 -14.39 -31.29
N ASN A 339 -11.26 -15.69 -31.14
CA ASN A 339 -10.33 -16.72 -30.67
C ASN A 339 -9.61 -16.32 -29.35
N VAL A 340 -10.36 -15.77 -28.41
CA VAL A 340 -9.82 -15.25 -27.15
C VAL A 340 -9.44 -16.38 -26.23
N SER A 341 -8.18 -16.37 -25.77
CA SER A 341 -7.70 -17.25 -24.72
C SER A 341 -7.13 -16.45 -23.57
N PHE A 342 -7.40 -16.89 -22.34
CA PHE A 342 -7.03 -16.16 -21.13
C PHE A 342 -6.71 -17.07 -19.95
N SER A 343 -5.70 -16.66 -19.18
CA SER A 343 -5.31 -17.25 -17.89
C SER A 343 -5.07 -16.14 -16.88
N TYR A 344 -5.51 -16.29 -15.63
CA TYR A 344 -5.15 -15.38 -14.53
C TYR A 344 -3.68 -15.56 -14.14
N GLU A 345 -3.24 -16.81 -14.05
CA GLU A 345 -1.86 -17.22 -13.78
C GLU A 345 -1.32 -18.05 -14.96
N THR A 346 -0.02 -18.21 -15.03
CA THR A 346 0.65 -18.90 -16.15
C THR A 346 0.24 -20.37 -16.32
N ASP A 347 -0.26 -21.02 -15.26
CA ASP A 347 -0.44 -22.48 -15.25
C ASP A 347 -1.89 -22.97 -15.46
N LYS A 348 -2.90 -22.09 -15.38
CA LYS A 348 -4.31 -22.49 -15.50
C LYS A 348 -5.08 -21.60 -16.47
N GLN A 349 -5.26 -22.09 -17.68
CA GLN A 349 -6.06 -21.41 -18.68
C GLN A 349 -7.56 -21.49 -18.34
N VAL A 350 -8.24 -20.34 -18.39
CA VAL A 350 -9.67 -20.19 -18.01
C VAL A 350 -10.56 -20.07 -19.24
N LEU A 351 -10.07 -19.43 -20.31
CA LEU A 351 -10.78 -19.34 -21.60
C LEU A 351 -9.92 -19.92 -22.71
N HIS A 352 -10.55 -20.69 -23.62
CA HIS A 352 -9.93 -21.39 -24.73
C HIS A 352 -10.62 -21.04 -26.04
N ASN A 353 -9.98 -20.20 -26.87
CA ASN A 353 -10.47 -19.83 -28.21
C ASN A 353 -11.95 -19.40 -28.27
N VAL A 354 -12.34 -18.56 -27.29
CA VAL A 354 -13.72 -18.04 -27.21
C VAL A 354 -13.97 -17.05 -28.35
N SER A 355 -15.04 -17.27 -29.11
CA SER A 355 -15.47 -16.41 -30.22
C SER A 355 -16.98 -16.25 -30.21
N PHE A 356 -17.47 -15.00 -30.12
CA PHE A 356 -18.88 -14.63 -30.23
C PHE A 356 -19.02 -13.13 -30.50
N THR A 357 -20.22 -12.67 -30.81
CA THR A 357 -20.55 -11.26 -31.00
C THR A 357 -21.75 -10.89 -30.14
N ALA A 358 -21.60 -9.83 -29.33
CA ALA A 358 -22.71 -9.14 -28.67
C ALA A 358 -23.04 -7.87 -29.45
N ARG A 359 -24.22 -7.84 -30.09
CA ARG A 359 -24.62 -6.77 -31.02
C ARG A 359 -25.26 -5.59 -30.28
N GLN A 360 -25.11 -4.43 -30.86
CA GLN A 360 -25.76 -3.21 -30.36
C GLN A 360 -27.29 -3.36 -30.45
N GLY A 361 -27.97 -3.00 -29.35
CA GLY A 361 -29.42 -3.10 -29.25
C GLY A 361 -29.93 -4.49 -28.84
N GLU A 362 -29.04 -5.46 -28.64
CA GLU A 362 -29.37 -6.84 -28.24
C GLU A 362 -28.87 -7.15 -26.83
N ILE A 363 -29.58 -8.03 -26.13
CA ILE A 363 -29.19 -8.63 -24.87
C ILE A 363 -28.53 -9.97 -25.12
N THR A 364 -27.23 -10.06 -24.89
CA THR A 364 -26.45 -11.29 -24.96
C THR A 364 -26.29 -11.91 -23.58
N ALA A 365 -26.86 -13.09 -23.34
CA ALA A 365 -26.77 -13.80 -22.06
C ALA A 365 -25.62 -14.82 -22.06
N LEU A 366 -24.72 -14.72 -21.10
CA LEU A 366 -23.70 -15.72 -20.83
C LEU A 366 -24.23 -16.74 -19.81
N VAL A 367 -24.36 -17.98 -20.20
CA VAL A 367 -24.87 -19.09 -19.38
C VAL A 367 -23.87 -20.24 -19.32
N GLY A 368 -24.03 -21.13 -18.35
CA GLY A 368 -23.16 -22.30 -18.19
C GLY A 368 -22.90 -22.64 -16.73
N PRO A 369 -22.20 -23.74 -16.44
CA PRO A 369 -21.87 -24.16 -15.09
C PRO A 369 -20.97 -23.16 -14.37
N SER A 370 -20.92 -23.26 -13.03
CA SER A 370 -19.97 -22.49 -12.22
C SER A 370 -18.53 -22.84 -12.64
N GLY A 371 -17.67 -21.82 -12.75
CA GLY A 371 -16.30 -21.99 -13.27
C GLY A 371 -16.20 -22.09 -14.80
N GLY A 372 -17.30 -21.96 -15.56
CA GLY A 372 -17.32 -22.03 -17.02
C GLY A 372 -16.67 -20.83 -17.75
N GLY A 373 -16.24 -19.79 -17.04
CA GLY A 373 -15.58 -18.61 -17.63
C GLY A 373 -16.50 -17.40 -17.87
N LYS A 374 -17.78 -17.43 -17.46
CA LYS A 374 -18.78 -16.36 -17.70
C LYS A 374 -18.33 -14.98 -17.17
N SER A 375 -18.03 -14.90 -15.87
CA SER A 375 -17.62 -13.62 -15.23
C SER A 375 -16.26 -13.14 -15.76
N THR A 376 -15.37 -14.07 -16.11
CA THR A 376 -14.11 -13.74 -16.77
C THR A 376 -14.35 -13.11 -18.14
N THR A 377 -15.23 -13.69 -18.95
CA THR A 377 -15.59 -13.17 -20.29
C THR A 377 -16.17 -11.76 -20.19
N ALA A 378 -17.13 -11.51 -19.28
CA ALA A 378 -17.71 -10.18 -19.08
C ALA A 378 -16.65 -9.15 -18.63
N LYS A 379 -15.77 -9.52 -17.72
CA LYS A 379 -14.68 -8.65 -17.23
C LYS A 379 -13.65 -8.35 -18.32
N LEU A 380 -13.35 -9.31 -19.20
CA LEU A 380 -12.46 -9.10 -20.34
C LEU A 380 -13.07 -8.17 -21.40
N ALA A 381 -14.40 -8.20 -21.61
CA ALA A 381 -15.08 -7.26 -22.48
C ALA A 381 -14.84 -5.80 -22.05
N ALA A 382 -14.71 -5.52 -20.75
CA ALA A 382 -14.38 -4.20 -20.20
C ALA A 382 -12.87 -3.96 -20.01
N ARG A 383 -12.02 -4.85 -20.51
CA ARG A 383 -10.56 -4.78 -20.37
C ARG A 383 -10.10 -4.67 -18.91
N PHE A 384 -10.74 -5.40 -17.98
CA PHE A 384 -10.22 -5.48 -16.61
C PHE A 384 -8.88 -6.20 -16.55
N TRP A 385 -8.64 -7.11 -17.52
CA TRP A 385 -7.36 -7.77 -17.82
C TRP A 385 -7.05 -7.66 -19.30
N ASP A 386 -5.79 -7.74 -19.66
CA ASP A 386 -5.38 -7.96 -21.04
C ASP A 386 -5.38 -9.47 -21.34
N ILE A 387 -5.79 -9.86 -22.54
CA ILE A 387 -5.88 -11.26 -22.96
C ILE A 387 -4.50 -11.83 -23.31
N ASN A 388 -4.35 -13.18 -23.22
CA ASN A 388 -3.11 -13.83 -23.60
C ASN A 388 -2.99 -14.02 -25.14
N SER A 389 -4.09 -14.31 -25.81
CA SER A 389 -4.14 -14.44 -27.27
C SER A 389 -5.54 -14.19 -27.81
N GLY A 390 -5.64 -13.92 -29.10
CA GLY A 390 -6.88 -13.53 -29.78
C GLY A 390 -7.05 -12.02 -29.82
N LYS A 391 -8.30 -11.56 -29.96
CA LYS A 391 -8.64 -10.14 -30.06
C LYS A 391 -10.05 -9.91 -29.53
N ILE A 392 -10.25 -8.79 -28.81
CA ILE A 392 -11.59 -8.29 -28.44
C ILE A 392 -11.74 -6.90 -29.07
N THR A 393 -12.88 -6.65 -29.72
CA THR A 393 -13.15 -5.35 -30.32
C THR A 393 -14.42 -4.72 -29.79
N LEU A 394 -14.43 -3.38 -29.75
CA LEU A 394 -15.61 -2.54 -29.54
C LEU A 394 -15.82 -1.70 -30.81
N GLY A 395 -16.91 -1.95 -31.55
CA GLY A 395 -17.17 -1.29 -32.82
C GLY A 395 -16.03 -1.45 -33.82
N GLY A 396 -15.42 -2.63 -33.90
CA GLY A 396 -14.29 -2.96 -34.78
C GLY A 396 -12.92 -2.50 -34.28
N HIS A 397 -12.85 -1.66 -33.22
CA HIS A 397 -11.60 -1.21 -32.64
C HIS A 397 -11.09 -2.18 -31.55
N ASP A 398 -9.82 -2.57 -31.64
CA ASP A 398 -9.19 -3.44 -30.66
C ASP A 398 -9.11 -2.73 -29.30
N ILE A 399 -9.75 -3.32 -28.28
CA ILE A 399 -9.80 -2.71 -26.95
C ILE A 399 -8.42 -2.68 -26.25
N SER A 400 -7.48 -3.54 -26.66
CA SER A 400 -6.10 -3.53 -26.13
C SER A 400 -5.34 -2.25 -26.47
N GLY A 401 -5.73 -1.56 -27.55
CA GLY A 401 -5.20 -0.27 -27.98
C GLY A 401 -5.89 0.96 -27.40
N ILE A 402 -6.96 0.79 -26.61
CA ILE A 402 -7.74 1.90 -26.02
C ILE A 402 -7.36 2.04 -24.54
N GLU A 403 -7.08 3.28 -24.07
CA GLU A 403 -6.84 3.48 -22.64
C GLU A 403 -8.05 3.03 -21.81
N PRO A 404 -7.83 2.29 -20.67
CA PRO A 404 -8.95 1.73 -19.89
C PRO A 404 -9.99 2.75 -19.44
N GLU A 405 -9.55 3.96 -19.03
CA GLU A 405 -10.48 5.02 -18.64
C GLU A 405 -11.32 5.53 -19.83
N ALA A 406 -10.73 5.60 -21.03
CA ALA A 406 -11.44 5.99 -22.24
C ALA A 406 -12.41 4.90 -22.69
N LEU A 407 -12.02 3.63 -22.57
CA LEU A 407 -12.89 2.48 -22.85
C LEU A 407 -14.08 2.45 -21.90
N LEU A 408 -13.84 2.54 -20.59
CA LEU A 408 -14.84 2.46 -19.54
C LEU A 408 -15.84 3.62 -19.52
N LYS A 409 -15.58 4.72 -20.24
CA LYS A 409 -16.60 5.75 -20.48
C LYS A 409 -17.81 5.21 -21.23
N ASN A 410 -17.58 4.23 -22.10
CA ASN A 410 -18.64 3.58 -22.90
C ASN A 410 -19.34 2.42 -22.17
N TYR A 411 -18.93 2.07 -20.96
CA TYR A 411 -19.47 0.95 -20.20
C TYR A 411 -20.15 1.41 -18.92
N ALA A 412 -21.32 0.85 -18.61
CA ALA A 412 -21.86 0.83 -17.24
C ALA A 412 -21.87 -0.62 -16.75
N VAL A 413 -21.33 -0.82 -15.54
CA VAL A 413 -21.19 -2.15 -14.94
C VAL A 413 -22.01 -2.21 -13.67
N VAL A 414 -22.91 -3.19 -13.59
CA VAL A 414 -23.67 -3.52 -12.38
C VAL A 414 -23.07 -4.82 -11.84
N PHE A 415 -22.34 -4.73 -10.75
CA PHE A 415 -21.67 -5.87 -10.12
C PHE A 415 -22.66 -6.68 -9.26
N GLN A 416 -22.33 -7.94 -9.03
CA GLN A 416 -23.04 -8.82 -8.11
C GLN A 416 -22.95 -8.28 -6.67
N ASP A 417 -21.74 -7.99 -6.22
CA ASP A 417 -21.47 -7.38 -4.92
C ASP A 417 -21.37 -5.87 -5.07
N VAL A 418 -22.43 -5.18 -4.64
CA VAL A 418 -22.51 -3.72 -4.76
C VAL A 418 -21.77 -3.05 -3.63
N MET A 419 -20.74 -2.27 -4.00
CA MET A 419 -19.98 -1.43 -3.07
C MET A 419 -20.53 -0.01 -3.07
N LEU A 420 -20.85 0.52 -1.87
CA LEU A 420 -21.31 1.89 -1.66
C LEU A 420 -20.28 2.66 -0.83
N PHE A 421 -20.18 3.95 -1.13
CA PHE A 421 -19.31 4.85 -0.37
C PHE A 421 -20.00 5.34 0.89
N ASN A 422 -19.23 5.60 1.94
CA ASN A 422 -19.72 6.28 3.14
C ASN A 422 -20.02 7.75 2.81
N ALA A 423 -21.16 7.98 2.17
CA ALA A 423 -21.63 9.26 1.67
C ALA A 423 -23.16 9.26 1.63
N SER A 424 -23.78 10.35 1.19
CA SER A 424 -25.23 10.39 1.02
C SER A 424 -25.73 9.46 -0.09
N VAL A 425 -27.01 9.10 -0.08
CA VAL A 425 -27.65 8.35 -1.17
C VAL A 425 -27.48 9.08 -2.50
N ALA A 426 -27.73 10.40 -2.52
CA ALA A 426 -27.57 11.23 -3.71
C ALA A 426 -26.15 11.19 -4.25
N ASP A 427 -25.14 11.32 -3.40
CA ASP A 427 -23.74 11.28 -3.82
C ASP A 427 -23.34 9.90 -4.34
N ASN A 428 -23.86 8.84 -3.74
CA ASN A 428 -23.67 7.48 -4.23
C ASN A 428 -24.26 7.28 -5.64
N ILE A 429 -25.43 7.85 -5.94
CA ILE A 429 -26.01 7.80 -7.31
C ILE A 429 -25.20 8.69 -8.26
N ARG A 430 -24.78 9.88 -7.81
CA ARG A 430 -24.02 10.87 -8.58
C ARG A 430 -22.64 10.39 -9.05
N ILE A 431 -22.14 9.27 -8.51
CA ILE A 431 -20.93 8.60 -9.04
C ILE A 431 -21.09 8.25 -10.52
N GLY A 432 -22.29 7.94 -10.99
CA GLY A 432 -22.57 7.68 -12.42
C GLY A 432 -22.23 8.88 -13.32
N LYS A 433 -22.54 10.10 -12.86
CA LYS A 433 -22.27 11.35 -13.56
C LYS A 433 -22.07 12.47 -12.53
N ARG A 434 -20.81 12.92 -12.37
CA ARG A 434 -20.43 13.89 -11.30
C ARG A 434 -21.17 15.22 -11.38
N ASP A 435 -21.48 15.69 -12.57
CA ASP A 435 -22.11 16.98 -12.82
C ASP A 435 -23.65 16.88 -12.86
N ALA A 436 -24.22 15.74 -12.46
CA ALA A 436 -25.66 15.53 -12.47
C ALA A 436 -26.37 16.46 -11.47
N THR A 437 -27.46 17.05 -11.93
CA THR A 437 -28.35 17.85 -11.09
C THR A 437 -29.14 16.96 -10.12
N ASP A 438 -29.68 17.54 -9.07
CA ASP A 438 -30.55 16.80 -8.14
C ASP A 438 -31.79 16.24 -8.83
N GLU A 439 -32.28 16.92 -9.86
CA GLU A 439 -33.43 16.47 -10.66
C GLU A 439 -33.08 15.23 -11.47
N GLU A 440 -31.89 15.18 -12.12
CA GLU A 440 -31.39 14.01 -12.83
C GLU A 440 -31.21 12.83 -11.86
N VAL A 441 -30.62 13.05 -10.69
CA VAL A 441 -30.46 12.02 -9.65
C VAL A 441 -31.80 11.44 -9.20
N ARG A 442 -32.78 12.30 -8.90
CA ARG A 442 -34.12 11.87 -8.51
C ARG A 442 -34.87 11.16 -9.64
N HIS A 443 -34.67 11.59 -10.88
CA HIS A 443 -35.25 10.94 -12.05
C HIS A 443 -34.78 9.50 -12.19
N VAL A 444 -33.45 9.24 -12.20
CA VAL A 444 -32.92 7.89 -12.33
C VAL A 444 -33.21 7.03 -11.10
N ALA A 445 -33.28 7.62 -9.92
CA ALA A 445 -33.66 6.92 -8.69
C ALA A 445 -35.11 6.39 -8.79
N ARG A 446 -36.03 7.15 -9.36
CA ARG A 446 -37.42 6.69 -9.64
C ARG A 446 -37.42 5.54 -10.65
N LEU A 447 -36.68 5.66 -11.75
CA LEU A 447 -36.56 4.58 -12.75
C LEU A 447 -35.98 3.30 -12.14
N ALA A 448 -34.98 3.42 -11.25
CA ALA A 448 -34.40 2.30 -10.51
C ALA A 448 -35.25 1.84 -9.32
N GLN A 449 -36.48 2.35 -9.14
CA GLN A 449 -37.39 2.00 -8.04
C GLN A 449 -36.78 2.24 -6.63
N CYS A 450 -36.03 3.37 -6.47
CA CYS A 450 -35.39 3.71 -5.19
C CYS A 450 -36.25 4.57 -4.28
N ASP A 451 -37.25 5.30 -4.82
CA ASP A 451 -38.04 6.31 -4.09
C ASP A 451 -38.74 5.75 -2.87
N ASP A 452 -39.23 4.50 -2.91
CA ASP A 452 -39.96 3.85 -1.83
C ASP A 452 -39.17 3.73 -0.53
N PHE A 453 -37.87 3.44 -0.60
CA PHE A 453 -37.03 3.33 0.59
C PHE A 453 -36.31 4.64 0.90
N ILE A 454 -35.91 5.44 -0.09
CA ILE A 454 -35.25 6.74 0.14
C ILE A 454 -36.18 7.69 0.90
N ASN A 455 -37.47 7.76 0.52
CA ASN A 455 -38.46 8.62 1.18
C ASN A 455 -38.78 8.21 2.63
N ARG A 456 -38.45 6.98 3.02
CA ARG A 456 -38.58 6.50 4.42
C ARG A 456 -37.37 6.84 5.29
N MET A 457 -36.26 7.25 4.66
CA MET A 457 -35.03 7.61 5.40
C MET A 457 -35.20 8.99 6.09
N PRO A 458 -34.53 9.20 7.24
CA PRO A 458 -34.67 10.42 8.03
C PRO A 458 -34.37 11.72 7.27
N GLN A 459 -33.40 11.69 6.33
CA GLN A 459 -32.97 12.82 5.52
C GLN A 459 -33.18 12.57 4.01
N GLY A 460 -33.95 11.54 3.64
CA GLY A 460 -34.18 11.18 2.25
C GLY A 460 -32.89 10.98 1.47
N TYR A 461 -32.72 11.70 0.37
CA TYR A 461 -31.56 11.64 -0.51
C TYR A 461 -30.23 12.08 0.16
N ASP A 462 -30.30 12.93 1.20
CA ASP A 462 -29.12 13.41 1.93
C ASP A 462 -28.70 12.47 3.08
N THR A 463 -29.41 11.36 3.28
CA THR A 463 -29.08 10.37 4.30
C THR A 463 -27.72 9.73 4.00
N VAL A 464 -26.78 9.81 4.95
CA VAL A 464 -25.48 9.11 4.90
C VAL A 464 -25.70 7.63 5.24
N ILE A 465 -25.26 6.73 4.37
CA ILE A 465 -25.59 5.30 4.42
C ILE A 465 -24.52 4.41 5.08
N GLY A 466 -23.47 5.01 5.66
CA GLY A 466 -22.41 4.28 6.33
C GLY A 466 -21.43 3.57 5.39
N GLU A 467 -20.50 2.83 5.97
CA GLU A 467 -19.52 2.06 5.18
C GLU A 467 -20.23 0.94 4.42
N ASN A 468 -19.95 0.88 3.12
CA ASN A 468 -20.54 -0.10 2.20
C ASN A 468 -22.09 -0.18 2.24
N GLY A 469 -22.75 0.89 2.70
CA GLY A 469 -24.21 0.93 2.80
C GLY A 469 -24.75 -0.06 3.84
N GLU A 470 -24.11 -0.19 5.00
CA GLU A 470 -24.49 -1.13 6.07
C GLU A 470 -25.92 -0.95 6.58
N THR A 471 -26.49 0.25 6.42
CA THR A 471 -27.87 0.56 6.79
C THR A 471 -28.90 0.08 5.78
N LEU A 472 -28.46 -0.44 4.62
CA LEU A 472 -29.31 -0.83 3.50
C LEU A 472 -29.39 -2.35 3.32
N SER A 473 -30.57 -2.82 2.90
CA SER A 473 -30.74 -4.20 2.44
C SER A 473 -29.96 -4.46 1.11
N GLY A 474 -29.70 -5.72 0.80
CA GLY A 474 -29.04 -6.11 -0.46
C GLY A 474 -29.79 -5.58 -1.70
N GLY A 475 -31.13 -5.64 -1.69
CA GLY A 475 -31.96 -5.12 -2.80
C GLY A 475 -31.92 -3.60 -2.94
N GLU A 476 -31.84 -2.85 -1.84
CA GLU A 476 -31.70 -1.39 -1.87
C GLU A 476 -30.34 -0.98 -2.42
N ARG A 477 -29.25 -1.66 -1.99
CA ARG A 477 -27.91 -1.44 -2.56
C ARG A 477 -27.89 -1.71 -4.06
N GLN A 478 -28.53 -2.80 -4.50
CA GLN A 478 -28.59 -3.16 -5.92
C GLN A 478 -29.33 -2.09 -6.75
N ARG A 479 -30.46 -1.57 -6.25
CA ARG A 479 -31.20 -0.49 -6.93
C ARG A 479 -30.38 0.80 -7.02
N ILE A 480 -29.61 1.16 -6.01
CA ILE A 480 -28.66 2.29 -6.12
C ILE A 480 -27.61 2.04 -7.20
N SER A 481 -27.10 0.81 -7.34
CA SER A 481 -26.16 0.47 -8.40
C SER A 481 -26.78 0.59 -9.80
N ILE A 482 -28.05 0.20 -9.96
CA ILE A 482 -28.80 0.39 -11.20
C ILE A 482 -29.03 1.88 -11.48
N ALA A 483 -29.39 2.68 -10.46
CA ALA A 483 -29.51 4.14 -10.60
C ALA A 483 -28.19 4.79 -11.06
N ARG A 484 -27.04 4.34 -10.55
CA ARG A 484 -25.72 4.77 -11.05
C ARG A 484 -25.52 4.47 -12.52
N ALA A 485 -25.90 3.26 -12.94
CA ALA A 485 -25.76 2.83 -14.32
C ALA A 485 -26.70 3.62 -15.27
N LEU A 486 -27.94 3.87 -14.84
CA LEU A 486 -28.90 4.72 -15.56
C LEU A 486 -28.37 6.16 -15.69
N LEU A 487 -27.84 6.74 -14.61
CA LEU A 487 -27.30 8.10 -14.61
C LEU A 487 -26.08 8.25 -15.52
N LYS A 488 -25.26 7.20 -15.60
CA LYS A 488 -24.09 7.15 -16.50
C LYS A 488 -24.49 7.13 -17.97
N ASP A 489 -25.61 6.55 -18.29
CA ASP A 489 -26.21 6.41 -19.64
C ASP A 489 -25.20 5.92 -20.70
N ALA A 490 -24.40 4.90 -20.33
CA ALA A 490 -23.40 4.33 -21.22
C ALA A 490 -24.06 3.44 -22.29
N PRO A 491 -23.51 3.38 -23.53
CA PRO A 491 -24.05 2.56 -24.63
C PRO A 491 -23.85 1.05 -24.44
N VAL A 492 -22.91 0.63 -23.58
CA VAL A 492 -22.65 -0.78 -23.25
C VAL A 492 -22.96 -1.04 -21.79
N ILE A 493 -23.72 -2.09 -21.51
CA ILE A 493 -24.09 -2.50 -20.16
C ILE A 493 -23.53 -3.90 -19.88
N LEU A 494 -22.83 -4.04 -18.77
CA LEU A 494 -22.42 -5.33 -18.22
C LEU A 494 -23.18 -5.59 -16.93
N LEU A 495 -23.95 -6.67 -16.87
CA LEU A 495 -24.73 -7.08 -15.71
C LEU A 495 -24.18 -8.40 -15.16
N ASP A 496 -23.64 -8.39 -13.94
CA ASP A 496 -23.17 -9.59 -13.25
C ASP A 496 -24.20 -9.98 -12.17
N GLU A 497 -25.02 -10.97 -12.45
CA GLU A 497 -25.99 -11.60 -11.53
C GLU A 497 -26.79 -10.60 -10.64
N ALA A 498 -27.35 -9.55 -11.22
CA ALA A 498 -27.97 -8.45 -10.50
C ALA A 498 -29.20 -8.82 -9.61
N THR A 499 -29.64 -10.08 -9.60
CA THR A 499 -30.85 -10.53 -8.88
C THR A 499 -30.63 -11.72 -7.95
N ALA A 500 -29.39 -12.11 -7.67
CA ALA A 500 -29.09 -13.21 -6.76
C ALA A 500 -29.50 -12.88 -5.32
N SER A 501 -30.10 -13.85 -4.61
CA SER A 501 -30.39 -13.79 -3.16
C SER A 501 -31.42 -12.70 -2.72
N LEU A 502 -32.37 -12.32 -3.58
CA LEU A 502 -33.38 -11.32 -3.28
C LEU A 502 -34.77 -11.92 -3.10
N ASP A 503 -35.58 -11.28 -2.27
CA ASP A 503 -37.00 -11.58 -2.12
C ASP A 503 -37.81 -11.20 -3.37
N ALA A 504 -38.96 -11.81 -3.57
CA ALA A 504 -39.75 -11.66 -4.80
C ALA A 504 -40.20 -10.22 -5.09
N GLU A 505 -40.43 -9.39 -4.05
CA GLU A 505 -40.82 -8.00 -4.22
C GLU A 505 -39.66 -7.15 -4.75
N ASN A 506 -38.49 -7.27 -4.13
CA ASN A 506 -37.28 -6.58 -4.60
C ASN A 506 -36.83 -7.05 -5.98
N GLU A 507 -36.98 -8.35 -6.29
CA GLU A 507 -36.70 -8.88 -7.62
C GLU A 507 -37.53 -8.18 -8.71
N THR A 508 -38.85 -8.00 -8.49
CA THR A 508 -39.73 -7.32 -9.45
C THR A 508 -39.30 -5.86 -9.67
N LYS A 509 -38.96 -5.14 -8.60
CA LYS A 509 -38.48 -3.75 -8.67
C LYS A 509 -37.15 -3.62 -9.41
N ILE A 510 -36.21 -4.51 -9.14
CA ILE A 510 -34.90 -4.56 -9.80
C ILE A 510 -35.06 -4.89 -11.28
N GLN A 511 -35.95 -5.84 -11.61
CA GLN A 511 -36.21 -6.21 -12.99
C GLN A 511 -36.80 -5.03 -13.80
N ALA A 512 -37.69 -4.23 -13.19
CA ALA A 512 -38.19 -3.01 -13.80
C ALA A 512 -37.07 -2.00 -14.08
N GLY A 513 -36.17 -1.77 -13.10
CA GLY A 513 -35.01 -0.89 -13.28
C GLY A 513 -34.02 -1.38 -14.33
N ILE A 514 -33.79 -2.71 -14.41
CA ILE A 514 -32.95 -3.32 -15.46
C ILE A 514 -33.60 -3.13 -16.82
N SER A 515 -34.91 -3.35 -16.95
CA SER A 515 -35.61 -3.19 -18.23
C SER A 515 -35.49 -1.78 -18.81
N GLU A 516 -35.49 -0.74 -17.95
CA GLU A 516 -35.20 0.64 -18.37
C GLU A 516 -33.73 0.83 -18.78
N LEU A 517 -32.80 0.19 -18.04
CA LEU A 517 -31.36 0.34 -18.26
C LEU A 517 -30.91 -0.23 -19.61
N VAL A 518 -31.48 -1.35 -20.07
CA VAL A 518 -31.01 -2.11 -21.24
C VAL A 518 -31.55 -1.62 -22.56
N GLN A 519 -32.54 -0.73 -22.60
CA GLN A 519 -33.21 -0.30 -23.82
C GLN A 519 -32.25 0.30 -24.87
N GLY A 520 -32.18 -0.32 -26.07
CA GLY A 520 -31.38 0.19 -27.18
C GLY A 520 -29.87 0.11 -27.02
N LYS A 521 -29.37 -0.58 -25.99
CA LYS A 521 -27.95 -0.67 -25.64
C LYS A 521 -27.36 -2.04 -25.97
N THR A 522 -26.05 -2.13 -26.07
CA THR A 522 -25.34 -3.42 -26.13
C THR A 522 -25.27 -4.00 -24.72
N VAL A 523 -25.88 -5.15 -24.50
CA VAL A 523 -25.95 -5.72 -23.15
C VAL A 523 -25.28 -7.09 -23.10
N ILE A 524 -24.35 -7.27 -22.17
CA ILE A 524 -23.84 -8.59 -21.79
C ILE A 524 -24.29 -8.86 -20.36
N ILE A 525 -25.07 -9.94 -20.18
CA ILE A 525 -25.59 -10.34 -18.88
C ILE A 525 -25.07 -11.73 -18.49
N ILE A 526 -24.54 -11.86 -17.27
CA ILE A 526 -24.27 -13.17 -16.67
C ILE A 526 -25.54 -13.62 -15.98
N ALA A 527 -26.18 -14.64 -16.54
CA ALA A 527 -27.48 -15.07 -16.09
C ALA A 527 -27.41 -16.40 -15.32
N HIS A 528 -27.95 -16.37 -14.10
CA HIS A 528 -28.15 -17.56 -13.27
C HIS A 528 -29.65 -17.92 -13.13
N ARG A 529 -30.55 -17.01 -13.52
CA ARG A 529 -32.01 -17.23 -13.48
C ARG A 529 -32.61 -17.38 -14.87
N MET A 530 -33.45 -18.38 -15.03
CA MET A 530 -34.04 -18.74 -16.31
C MET A 530 -34.91 -17.63 -16.93
N ARG A 531 -35.61 -16.84 -16.12
CA ARG A 531 -36.41 -15.68 -16.61
C ARG A 531 -35.54 -14.66 -17.36
N THR A 532 -34.37 -14.41 -16.87
CA THR A 532 -33.40 -13.47 -17.48
C THR A 532 -32.82 -14.05 -18.77
N VAL A 533 -32.57 -15.37 -18.79
CA VAL A 533 -32.02 -16.09 -19.96
C VAL A 533 -33.02 -16.14 -21.09
N LEU A 534 -34.29 -16.45 -20.78
CA LEU A 534 -35.35 -16.57 -21.82
C LEU A 534 -35.78 -15.21 -22.42
N GLY A 535 -35.45 -14.11 -21.74
CA GLY A 535 -35.67 -12.75 -22.24
C GLY A 535 -34.51 -12.17 -23.04
N ALA A 536 -33.42 -12.92 -23.25
CA ALA A 536 -32.27 -12.46 -24.02
C ALA A 536 -32.48 -12.71 -25.53
N ASP A 537 -31.90 -11.85 -26.38
CA ASP A 537 -31.93 -12.00 -27.83
C ASP A 537 -30.93 -13.06 -28.29
N HIS A 538 -29.80 -13.18 -27.64
CA HIS A 538 -28.74 -14.13 -27.96
C HIS A 538 -28.16 -14.80 -26.72
N ILE A 539 -27.91 -16.08 -26.78
CA ILE A 539 -27.35 -16.88 -25.68
C ILE A 539 -26.00 -17.44 -26.11
N ILE A 540 -25.02 -17.32 -25.19
CA ILE A 540 -23.69 -17.94 -25.30
C ILE A 540 -23.54 -18.93 -24.16
N VAL A 541 -23.45 -20.22 -24.49
CA VAL A 541 -23.23 -21.29 -23.49
C VAL A 541 -21.74 -21.53 -23.33
N LEU A 542 -21.21 -21.22 -22.15
CA LEU A 542 -19.81 -21.40 -21.80
C LEU A 542 -19.66 -22.64 -20.91
N SER A 543 -18.84 -23.59 -21.32
CA SER A 543 -18.49 -24.77 -20.51
C SER A 543 -17.00 -25.08 -20.66
N GLY A 544 -16.31 -25.27 -19.53
CA GLY A 544 -14.86 -25.52 -19.50
C GLY A 544 -14.04 -24.46 -20.26
N GLY A 545 -14.47 -23.20 -20.23
CA GLY A 545 -13.77 -22.09 -20.87
C GLY A 545 -13.93 -21.98 -22.38
N THR A 546 -14.84 -22.76 -22.99
CA THR A 546 -15.15 -22.73 -24.43
C THR A 546 -16.62 -22.39 -24.68
N VAL A 547 -16.92 -21.80 -25.82
CA VAL A 547 -18.31 -21.65 -26.31
C VAL A 547 -18.73 -22.99 -26.87
N VAL A 548 -19.70 -23.64 -26.23
CA VAL A 548 -20.24 -24.95 -26.69
C VAL A 548 -21.50 -24.80 -27.53
N GLU A 549 -22.30 -23.78 -27.28
CA GLU A 549 -23.51 -23.45 -28.05
C GLU A 549 -23.69 -21.93 -28.08
N GLN A 550 -24.24 -21.41 -29.16
CA GLN A 550 -24.66 -20.01 -29.26
C GLN A 550 -25.84 -19.88 -30.25
N GLY A 551 -26.77 -18.97 -29.96
CA GLY A 551 -27.96 -18.73 -30.80
C GLY A 551 -29.10 -18.09 -30.04
N ALA A 552 -30.25 -17.96 -30.69
CA ALA A 552 -31.48 -17.50 -30.06
C ALA A 552 -32.02 -18.55 -29.05
N PRO A 553 -32.73 -18.13 -27.97
CA PRO A 553 -33.28 -19.06 -26.98
C PRO A 553 -34.09 -20.19 -27.57
N ASP A 554 -34.99 -19.87 -28.52
CA ASP A 554 -35.88 -20.87 -29.17
C ASP A 554 -35.10 -21.87 -30.01
N GLU A 555 -34.07 -21.44 -30.73
CA GLU A 555 -33.20 -22.30 -31.53
C GLU A 555 -32.44 -23.28 -30.63
N LEU A 556 -31.86 -22.82 -29.55
CA LEU A 556 -31.09 -23.65 -28.60
C LEU A 556 -32.00 -24.65 -27.87
N MET A 557 -33.23 -24.26 -27.54
CA MET A 557 -34.21 -25.18 -26.99
C MET A 557 -34.59 -26.30 -27.94
N ALA A 558 -34.74 -25.97 -29.26
CA ALA A 558 -35.07 -26.94 -30.29
C ALA A 558 -33.93 -27.96 -30.55
N HIS A 559 -32.66 -27.53 -30.39
CA HIS A 559 -31.48 -28.39 -30.59
C HIS A 559 -31.31 -29.45 -29.50
N ASN A 560 -32.03 -29.35 -28.36
CA ASN A 560 -31.91 -30.27 -27.24
C ASN A 560 -30.47 -30.46 -26.67
N GLY A 561 -29.63 -29.46 -26.82
CA GLY A 561 -28.24 -29.46 -26.36
C GLY A 561 -28.05 -29.15 -24.88
N THR A 562 -26.86 -28.63 -24.53
CA THR A 562 -26.47 -28.27 -23.17
C THR A 562 -27.40 -27.21 -22.57
N PHE A 563 -27.80 -26.22 -23.38
CA PHE A 563 -28.75 -25.18 -22.96
C PHE A 563 -30.10 -25.78 -22.56
N ALA A 564 -30.71 -26.59 -23.43
CA ALA A 564 -32.00 -27.20 -23.15
C ALA A 564 -31.98 -28.11 -21.91
N GLN A 565 -30.86 -28.83 -21.67
CA GLN A 565 -30.67 -29.63 -20.45
C GLN A 565 -30.62 -28.75 -19.20
N MET A 566 -29.90 -27.64 -19.24
CA MET A 566 -29.80 -26.69 -18.11
C MET A 566 -31.19 -26.10 -17.77
N VAL A 567 -31.98 -25.73 -18.78
CA VAL A 567 -33.35 -25.22 -18.60
C VAL A 567 -34.24 -26.25 -17.90
N ARG A 568 -34.22 -27.51 -18.35
CA ARG A 568 -35.02 -28.60 -17.78
C ARG A 568 -34.66 -28.87 -16.32
N LEU A 569 -33.38 -29.00 -16.01
CA LEU A 569 -32.91 -29.24 -14.65
C LEU A 569 -33.36 -28.12 -13.68
N GLN A 570 -33.35 -26.88 -14.16
CA GLN A 570 -33.76 -25.75 -13.31
C GLN A 570 -35.27 -25.67 -13.14
N GLN A 571 -36.06 -26.06 -14.14
CA GLN A 571 -37.51 -26.20 -14.06
C GLN A 571 -37.94 -27.32 -13.11
N GLU A 572 -37.28 -28.49 -13.16
CA GLU A 572 -37.52 -29.60 -12.26
C GLU A 572 -37.25 -29.24 -10.80
N THR A 573 -36.16 -28.52 -10.54
CA THR A 573 -35.80 -28.05 -9.18
C THR A 573 -36.85 -27.05 -8.65
N THR A 574 -37.37 -26.18 -9.50
CA THR A 574 -38.41 -25.20 -9.12
C THR A 574 -39.76 -25.88 -8.87
N SER A 575 -40.14 -26.86 -9.65
CA SER A 575 -41.41 -27.61 -9.47
C SER A 575 -41.37 -28.50 -8.20
N THR A 576 -40.23 -29.08 -7.89
CA THR A 576 -40.03 -29.90 -6.65
C THR A 576 -40.09 -29.05 -5.39
N ASN A 577 -39.55 -27.84 -5.40
CA ASN A 577 -39.64 -26.92 -4.27
C ASN A 577 -41.08 -26.41 -4.03
N ILE A 578 -41.86 -26.13 -5.08
CA ILE A 578 -43.26 -25.71 -4.95
C ILE A 578 -44.12 -26.85 -4.39
N SER A 579 -43.88 -28.09 -4.80
CA SER A 579 -44.61 -29.25 -4.26
C SER A 579 -44.28 -29.53 -2.81
N SER A 580 -43.04 -29.36 -2.38
CA SER A 580 -42.62 -29.55 -0.97
C SER A 580 -43.14 -28.43 -0.06
N GLU A 581 -43.21 -27.19 -0.52
CA GLU A 581 -43.81 -26.09 0.26
C GLU A 581 -45.32 -26.23 0.40
N THR A 582 -45.98 -26.72 -0.65
CA THR A 582 -47.45 -26.98 -0.60
C THR A 582 -47.78 -28.13 0.33
N GLU A 583 -47.00 -29.22 0.35
CA GLU A 583 -47.16 -30.32 1.31
C GLU A 583 -46.88 -29.90 2.75
N THR A 584 -45.91 -28.98 2.97
CA THR A 584 -45.60 -28.48 4.32
C THR A 584 -46.69 -27.53 4.82
N LYS A 585 -47.29 -26.68 3.97
CA LYS A 585 -48.45 -25.85 4.33
C LYS A 585 -49.68 -26.67 4.64
N ILE A 586 -50.01 -27.70 3.87
CA ILE A 586 -51.14 -28.59 4.14
C ILE A 586 -50.96 -29.38 5.44
N LYS A 587 -49.73 -29.75 5.82
CA LYS A 587 -49.46 -30.40 7.12
C LYS A 587 -49.52 -29.46 8.33
N THR A 588 -49.39 -28.16 8.14
CA THR A 588 -49.44 -27.15 9.20
C THR A 588 -50.88 -26.64 9.44
N GLU A 589 -51.75 -26.69 8.44
CA GLU A 589 -53.15 -26.33 8.56
C GLU A 589 -54.04 -27.48 9.05
N THR A 590 -53.50 -28.71 9.14
CA THR A 590 -54.23 -29.90 9.64
C THR A 590 -53.79 -30.32 11.06
N LYS A 591 -53.04 -29.49 11.76
CA LYS A 591 -52.74 -29.65 13.19
C LYS A 591 -53.33 -28.44 13.98
#